data_aad1ebd14c0a4390ab95126b0d93ab99
#
_entry.id   aad1ebd14c0a4390ab95126b0d93ab99
#
_cell.length_a   1.000
_cell.length_b   1.000
_cell.length_c   1.000
_cell.angle_alpha   90.00
_cell.angle_beta   90.00
_cell.angle_gamma   90.00
#
_symmetry.space_group_name_H-M   'P 1'
#
loop_
_entity.id
_entity.type
_entity.pdbx_description
1 polymer ?
#
loop_
_entity_poly.entity_id
_entity_poly.type
_entity_poly.pdbx_seq_one_letter_code
_entity_poly.pdbx_strand_id
1 'polypeptide(L)'
;MTRIILTVGCVGKTYVDKNYINVYDFDKHTLEYKYDKTGFEDLNDEEFKGLPNRKINENWFERYMEDWCKIIDSGKYDVVTGWLQKDCLNYLLNKGYNIEIILVDVGNNESIYKKRSQKRGNNEQYWKNMRRSYDKNLALYKNRKDIKVTIFNKPYYLSDYLVFSGVILKKSPGFVDTYIDKVMDKINLMFNNGDSRLSKNFLTFYTQLVLTALASDLEITKEMVHDAWSVATYHKDNIKIHKSMKPFDYLTVELQELDQPYVEKLNEVLNYFRDLKQIIKISNSN
;
A
#
# COMPACT_ATOMS: atom_id res chain seq x y z
N MET A 1 -10.38 -6.08 -18.18
CA MET A 1 -9.47 -7.25 -17.99
C MET A 1 -8.98 -7.22 -16.54
N THR A 2 -9.15 -8.31 -15.82
CA THR A 2 -8.70 -8.44 -14.42
C THR A 2 -7.18 -8.39 -14.35
N ARG A 3 -6.63 -7.53 -13.48
CA ARG A 3 -5.19 -7.44 -13.21
C ARG A 3 -4.81 -8.48 -12.17
N ILE A 4 -3.82 -9.32 -12.47
CA ILE A 4 -3.38 -10.40 -11.60
C ILE A 4 -2.02 -10.03 -10.99
N ILE A 5 -1.97 -9.98 -9.64
CA ILE A 5 -0.77 -9.56 -8.92
C ILE A 5 -0.35 -10.63 -7.92
N LEU A 6 0.82 -11.21 -8.14
CA LEU A 6 1.47 -12.10 -7.18
C LEU A 6 2.48 -11.31 -6.34
N THR A 7 2.38 -11.42 -5.03
CA THR A 7 3.28 -10.68 -4.15
C THR A 7 3.52 -11.42 -2.83
N VAL A 8 4.47 -10.92 -2.08
CA VAL A 8 4.88 -11.44 -0.76
C VAL A 8 3.98 -10.90 0.36
N GLY A 9 4.22 -11.32 1.59
CA GLY A 9 3.50 -10.84 2.79
C GLY A 9 3.75 -9.36 3.11
N CYS A 10 2.91 -8.80 3.98
CA CYS A 10 3.04 -7.44 4.57
C CYS A 10 3.00 -6.24 3.60
N VAL A 11 2.60 -6.43 2.35
CA VAL A 11 2.36 -5.33 1.39
C VAL A 11 0.91 -4.83 1.40
N GLY A 12 0.00 -5.50 2.12
CA GLY A 12 -1.39 -5.04 2.30
C GLY A 12 -2.44 -5.75 1.44
N LYS A 13 -2.19 -6.96 0.91
CA LYS A 13 -3.18 -7.74 0.15
C LYS A 13 -4.53 -7.85 0.88
N THR A 14 -4.51 -8.41 2.08
CA THR A 14 -5.72 -8.59 2.91
C THR A 14 -6.40 -7.28 3.26
N TYR A 15 -5.65 -6.17 3.37
CA TYR A 15 -6.22 -4.85 3.58
C TYR A 15 -7.04 -4.40 2.37
N VAL A 16 -6.48 -4.52 1.15
CA VAL A 16 -7.20 -4.11 -0.07
C VAL A 16 -8.42 -4.97 -0.32
N ASP A 17 -8.34 -6.28 -0.10
CA ASP A 17 -9.48 -7.19 -0.21
C ASP A 17 -10.61 -6.86 0.78
N LYS A 18 -10.28 -6.52 2.03
CA LYS A 18 -11.29 -6.18 3.05
C LYS A 18 -11.95 -4.82 2.84
N ASN A 19 -11.26 -3.88 2.22
CA ASN A 19 -11.71 -2.49 2.11
C ASN A 19 -12.24 -2.11 0.73
N TYR A 20 -11.98 -2.92 -0.31
CA TYR A 20 -12.38 -2.60 -1.67
C TYR A 20 -13.10 -3.77 -2.34
N ILE A 21 -14.32 -3.51 -2.81
CA ILE A 21 -15.23 -4.53 -3.37
C ILE A 21 -14.79 -5.08 -4.73
N ASN A 22 -13.88 -4.39 -5.40
CA ASN A 22 -13.34 -4.76 -6.72
C ASN A 22 -11.94 -5.39 -6.65
N VAL A 23 -11.47 -5.74 -5.46
CA VAL A 23 -10.21 -6.46 -5.23
C VAL A 23 -10.49 -7.78 -4.52
N TYR A 24 -9.79 -8.83 -4.91
CA TYR A 24 -9.91 -10.15 -4.29
C TYR A 24 -8.54 -10.71 -3.93
N ASP A 25 -8.34 -11.10 -2.66
CA ASP A 25 -7.11 -11.75 -2.19
C ASP A 25 -7.33 -13.25 -2.08
N PHE A 26 -6.86 -14.00 -3.08
CA PHE A 26 -7.03 -15.45 -3.13
C PHE A 26 -6.20 -16.19 -2.08
N ASP A 27 -5.12 -15.58 -1.60
CA ASP A 27 -4.21 -16.17 -0.61
C ASP A 27 -4.91 -16.52 0.72
N LYS A 28 -5.92 -15.73 1.12
CA LYS A 28 -6.69 -15.97 2.35
C LYS A 28 -7.45 -17.30 2.35
N HIS A 29 -7.74 -17.88 1.18
CA HIS A 29 -8.49 -19.12 1.04
C HIS A 29 -7.61 -20.38 0.99
N THR A 30 -6.28 -20.24 0.99
CA THR A 30 -5.36 -21.38 0.85
C THR A 30 -5.60 -22.47 1.90
N LEU A 31 -5.92 -22.10 3.13
CA LEU A 31 -6.17 -23.08 4.21
C LEU A 31 -7.40 -23.96 3.95
N GLU A 32 -8.47 -23.39 3.43
CA GLU A 32 -9.74 -24.07 3.13
C GLU A 32 -9.56 -25.15 2.04
N TYR A 33 -8.69 -24.87 1.07
CA TYR A 33 -8.37 -25.85 0.04
C TYR A 33 -7.40 -26.91 0.54
N LYS A 34 -6.35 -26.48 1.25
CA LYS A 34 -5.21 -27.34 1.58
C LYS A 34 -5.54 -28.36 2.65
N TYR A 35 -6.38 -28.03 3.62
CA TYR A 35 -6.62 -28.88 4.77
C TYR A 35 -8.11 -29.23 4.91
N ASP A 36 -8.35 -30.48 5.30
CA ASP A 36 -9.67 -30.95 5.72
C ASP A 36 -9.95 -30.39 7.12
N LYS A 37 -10.99 -29.56 7.22
CA LYS A 37 -11.46 -28.97 8.49
C LYS A 37 -12.63 -29.72 9.10
N THR A 38 -13.02 -30.87 8.57
CA THR A 38 -14.13 -31.66 9.10
C THR A 38 -13.89 -32.01 10.57
N GLY A 39 -14.84 -31.62 11.42
CA GLY A 39 -14.74 -31.78 12.89
C GLY A 39 -13.97 -30.66 13.61
N PHE A 40 -13.56 -29.59 12.87
CA PHE A 40 -12.84 -28.44 13.40
C PHE A 40 -13.43 -27.10 12.89
N GLU A 41 -14.70 -27.10 12.52
CA GLU A 41 -15.41 -25.98 11.94
C GLU A 41 -15.48 -24.78 12.89
N ASP A 42 -15.52 -25.02 14.19
CA ASP A 42 -15.59 -24.00 15.24
C ASP A 42 -14.23 -23.30 15.50
N LEU A 43 -13.13 -23.87 15.02
CA LEU A 43 -11.81 -23.29 15.24
C LEU A 43 -11.53 -22.15 14.24
N ASN A 44 -11.02 -21.04 14.74
CA ASN A 44 -10.48 -20.01 13.88
C ASN A 44 -9.18 -20.49 13.19
N ASP A 45 -8.74 -19.75 12.16
CA ASP A 45 -7.59 -20.14 11.36
C ASP A 45 -6.27 -20.28 12.15
N GLU A 46 -6.06 -19.49 13.18
CA GLU A 46 -4.83 -19.55 13.98
C GLU A 46 -4.84 -20.77 14.91
N GLU A 47 -5.97 -21.07 15.51
CA GLU A 47 -6.17 -22.30 16.32
C GLU A 47 -6.01 -23.54 15.46
N PHE A 48 -6.64 -23.56 14.29
CA PHE A 48 -6.52 -24.66 13.34
C PHE A 48 -5.08 -24.86 12.84
N LYS A 49 -4.34 -23.79 12.56
CA LYS A 49 -2.93 -23.85 12.19
C LYS A 49 -2.04 -24.44 13.27
N GLY A 50 -2.42 -24.30 14.53
CA GLY A 50 -1.72 -24.85 15.68
C GLY A 50 -1.90 -26.37 15.87
N LEU A 51 -2.87 -26.99 15.21
CA LEU A 51 -3.14 -28.42 15.36
C LEU A 51 -2.01 -29.27 14.77
N PRO A 52 -1.54 -30.31 15.48
CA PRO A 52 -0.67 -31.33 14.92
C PRO A 52 -1.44 -32.22 13.93
N ASN A 53 -0.73 -32.79 12.96
CA ASN A 53 -1.26 -33.83 12.05
C ASN A 53 -2.53 -33.46 11.26
N ARG A 54 -2.62 -32.21 10.80
CA ARG A 54 -3.72 -31.79 9.95
C ARG A 54 -3.76 -32.60 8.66
N LYS A 55 -4.91 -33.15 8.32
CA LYS A 55 -5.12 -33.90 7.09
C LYS A 55 -5.08 -32.95 5.88
N ILE A 56 -4.23 -33.26 4.93
CA ILE A 56 -4.14 -32.50 3.66
C ILE A 56 -5.16 -33.08 2.68
N ASN A 57 -5.93 -32.22 2.04
CA ASN A 57 -6.87 -32.61 1.01
C ASN A 57 -6.13 -33.09 -0.25
N GLU A 58 -6.58 -34.21 -0.80
CA GLU A 58 -6.10 -34.67 -2.11
C GLU A 58 -6.42 -33.64 -3.20
N ASN A 59 -5.51 -33.46 -4.14
CA ASN A 59 -5.67 -32.54 -5.28
C ASN A 59 -6.01 -31.08 -4.87
N TRP A 60 -5.68 -30.67 -3.62
CA TRP A 60 -6.00 -29.34 -3.14
C TRP A 60 -5.44 -28.23 -4.03
N PHE A 61 -4.21 -28.41 -4.53
CA PHE A 61 -3.54 -27.39 -5.32
C PHE A 61 -4.24 -27.18 -6.67
N GLU A 62 -4.61 -28.28 -7.36
CA GLU A 62 -5.30 -28.20 -8.63
C GLU A 62 -6.68 -27.51 -8.49
N ARG A 63 -7.47 -27.95 -7.53
CA ARG A 63 -8.78 -27.30 -7.20
C ARG A 63 -8.61 -25.82 -6.85
N TYR A 64 -7.60 -25.49 -6.04
CA TYR A 64 -7.28 -24.13 -5.65
C TYR A 64 -6.96 -23.27 -6.89
N MET A 65 -6.14 -23.78 -7.82
CA MET A 65 -5.78 -23.05 -9.02
C MET A 65 -6.90 -22.96 -10.04
N GLU A 66 -7.72 -23.98 -10.17
CA GLU A 66 -8.92 -23.94 -11.03
C GLU A 66 -9.90 -22.86 -10.57
N ASP A 67 -10.19 -22.79 -9.27
CA ASP A 67 -11.09 -21.80 -8.74
C ASP A 67 -10.49 -20.39 -8.82
N TRP A 68 -9.18 -20.27 -8.69
CA TRP A 68 -8.50 -19.00 -8.96
C TRP A 68 -8.71 -18.55 -10.41
N CYS A 69 -8.54 -19.45 -11.39
CA CYS A 69 -8.83 -19.16 -12.80
C CYS A 69 -10.30 -18.74 -12.99
N LYS A 70 -11.26 -19.44 -12.39
CA LYS A 70 -12.68 -19.08 -12.45
C LYS A 70 -12.95 -17.66 -11.92
N ILE A 71 -12.31 -17.27 -10.83
CA ILE A 71 -12.43 -15.92 -10.26
C ILE A 71 -11.85 -14.87 -11.22
N ILE A 72 -10.69 -15.15 -11.82
CA ILE A 72 -10.07 -14.25 -12.81
C ILE A 72 -10.98 -14.10 -14.02
N ASP A 73 -11.45 -15.21 -14.58
CA ASP A 73 -12.24 -15.27 -15.82
C ASP A 73 -13.66 -14.70 -15.64
N SER A 74 -14.15 -14.69 -14.40
CA SER A 74 -15.46 -14.09 -14.10
C SER A 74 -15.51 -12.59 -14.40
N GLY A 75 -14.37 -11.90 -14.47
CA GLY A 75 -14.28 -10.45 -14.65
C GLY A 75 -14.93 -9.63 -13.54
N LYS A 76 -15.35 -10.28 -12.45
CA LYS A 76 -16.03 -9.62 -11.32
C LYS A 76 -15.13 -8.63 -10.58
N TYR A 77 -13.83 -8.90 -10.55
CA TYR A 77 -12.84 -8.09 -9.84
C TYR A 77 -11.91 -7.40 -10.81
N ASP A 78 -11.59 -6.14 -10.54
CA ASP A 78 -10.60 -5.38 -11.31
C ASP A 78 -9.17 -5.86 -10.99
N VAL A 79 -8.96 -6.35 -9.75
CA VAL A 79 -7.68 -6.88 -9.27
C VAL A 79 -7.88 -8.18 -8.52
N VAL A 80 -7.10 -9.19 -8.86
CA VAL A 80 -6.96 -10.43 -8.08
C VAL A 80 -5.52 -10.53 -7.59
N THR A 81 -5.36 -10.70 -6.29
CA THR A 81 -4.03 -10.83 -5.66
C THR A 81 -3.83 -12.22 -5.07
N GLY A 82 -2.58 -12.61 -4.95
CA GLY A 82 -2.23 -13.85 -4.28
C GLY A 82 -0.78 -13.91 -3.83
N TRP A 83 -0.44 -14.99 -3.15
CA TRP A 83 0.92 -15.21 -2.69
C TRP A 83 1.84 -15.64 -3.84
N LEU A 84 3.02 -15.02 -3.91
CA LEU A 84 4.05 -15.38 -4.89
C LEU A 84 4.69 -16.73 -4.54
N GLN A 85 4.17 -17.79 -5.14
CA GLN A 85 4.73 -19.13 -5.13
C GLN A 85 5.07 -19.54 -6.57
N LYS A 86 6.17 -20.29 -6.72
CA LYS A 86 6.63 -20.74 -8.04
C LYS A 86 5.57 -21.56 -8.78
N ASP A 87 4.90 -22.46 -8.06
CA ASP A 87 3.92 -23.36 -8.69
C ASP A 87 2.65 -22.60 -9.10
N CYS A 88 2.16 -21.66 -8.28
CA CYS A 88 1.05 -20.78 -8.66
C CYS A 88 1.40 -19.92 -9.87
N LEU A 89 2.59 -19.30 -9.87
CA LEU A 89 3.07 -18.51 -10.99
C LEU A 89 3.12 -19.33 -12.28
N ASN A 90 3.76 -20.50 -12.23
CA ASN A 90 3.89 -21.36 -13.41
C ASN A 90 2.53 -21.84 -13.93
N TYR A 91 1.63 -22.22 -13.02
CA TYR A 91 0.27 -22.64 -13.42
C TYR A 91 -0.46 -21.54 -14.18
N LEU A 92 -0.47 -20.33 -13.63
CA LEU A 92 -1.15 -19.19 -14.26
C LEU A 92 -0.50 -18.80 -15.60
N LEU A 93 0.84 -18.80 -15.69
CA LEU A 93 1.55 -18.53 -16.94
C LEU A 93 1.25 -19.58 -18.01
N ASN A 94 1.21 -20.87 -17.64
CA ASN A 94 0.86 -21.97 -18.56
C ASN A 94 -0.58 -21.88 -19.07
N LYS A 95 -1.48 -21.24 -18.31
CA LYS A 95 -2.85 -20.92 -18.76
C LYS A 95 -2.92 -19.64 -19.62
N GLY A 96 -1.81 -18.96 -19.85
CA GLY A 96 -1.74 -17.76 -20.69
C GLY A 96 -2.15 -16.45 -20.01
N TYR A 97 -2.24 -16.43 -18.67
CA TYR A 97 -2.58 -15.21 -17.96
C TYR A 97 -1.39 -14.23 -17.94
N ASN A 98 -1.71 -12.95 -18.10
CA ASN A 98 -0.75 -11.87 -17.93
C ASN A 98 -0.63 -11.52 -16.43
N ILE A 99 0.55 -11.71 -15.88
CA ILE A 99 0.80 -11.62 -14.44
C ILE A 99 1.78 -10.49 -14.14
N GLU A 100 1.50 -9.77 -13.09
CA GLU A 100 2.43 -8.84 -12.48
C GLU A 100 2.97 -9.43 -11.16
N ILE A 101 4.27 -9.29 -10.93
CA ILE A 101 4.92 -9.67 -9.68
C ILE A 101 5.33 -8.39 -8.94
N ILE A 102 4.94 -8.30 -7.66
CA ILE A 102 5.47 -7.27 -6.77
C ILE A 102 6.43 -7.93 -5.78
N LEU A 103 7.70 -7.56 -5.89
CA LEU A 103 8.78 -7.95 -4.99
C LEU A 103 9.01 -6.88 -3.92
N VAL A 104 9.59 -7.27 -2.82
CA VAL A 104 10.03 -6.37 -1.76
C VAL A 104 11.53 -6.45 -1.61
N ASP A 105 12.21 -5.33 -1.82
CA ASP A 105 13.58 -5.13 -1.36
C ASP A 105 13.53 -4.46 0.02
N VAL A 106 13.76 -5.24 1.05
CA VAL A 106 13.65 -4.77 2.43
C VAL A 106 14.69 -3.71 2.73
N GLY A 107 15.93 -3.87 2.25
CA GLY A 107 17.02 -2.92 2.44
C GLY A 107 17.08 -2.37 3.89
N ASN A 108 17.09 -1.05 4.03
CA ASN A 108 17.09 -0.36 5.32
C ASN A 108 15.70 -0.29 6.00
N ASN A 109 14.66 -0.86 5.39
CA ASN A 109 13.28 -0.77 5.88
C ASN A 109 12.83 -2.00 6.69
N GLU A 110 13.75 -2.86 7.09
CA GLU A 110 13.46 -4.13 7.77
C GLU A 110 12.60 -3.93 9.01
N SER A 111 12.91 -2.93 9.83
CA SER A 111 12.17 -2.62 11.07
C SER A 111 10.69 -2.33 10.81
N ILE A 112 10.36 -1.67 9.68
CA ILE A 112 8.98 -1.33 9.33
C ILE A 112 8.20 -2.57 8.90
N TYR A 113 8.78 -3.42 8.06
CA TYR A 113 8.16 -4.67 7.63
C TYR A 113 8.01 -5.66 8.80
N LYS A 114 8.99 -5.71 9.70
CA LYS A 114 8.93 -6.50 10.94
C LYS A 114 7.78 -6.02 11.83
N LYS A 115 7.65 -4.72 12.06
CA LYS A 115 6.52 -4.13 12.80
C LYS A 115 5.17 -4.45 12.15
N ARG A 116 5.07 -4.41 10.82
CA ARG A 116 3.84 -4.81 10.10
C ARG A 116 3.50 -6.29 10.33
N SER A 117 4.51 -7.16 10.34
CA SER A 117 4.34 -8.58 10.63
C SER A 117 3.87 -8.81 12.07
N GLN A 118 4.52 -8.17 13.04
CA GLN A 118 4.17 -8.27 14.47
C GLN A 118 2.76 -7.75 14.77
N LYS A 119 2.33 -6.66 14.15
CA LYS A 119 0.95 -6.14 14.28
C LYS A 119 -0.12 -7.13 13.80
N ARG A 120 0.25 -8.16 13.04
CA ARG A 120 -0.61 -9.26 12.59
C ARG A 120 -0.55 -10.48 13.51
N GLY A 121 0.11 -10.38 14.66
CA GLY A 121 0.29 -11.48 15.62
C GLY A 121 1.41 -12.45 15.24
N ASN A 122 2.19 -12.19 14.20
CA ASN A 122 3.25 -13.10 13.79
C ASN A 122 4.45 -13.05 14.76
N ASN A 123 4.98 -14.22 15.11
CA ASN A 123 6.16 -14.34 15.96
C ASN A 123 7.47 -14.10 15.21
N GLU A 124 8.58 -14.08 15.96
CA GLU A 124 9.92 -13.83 15.42
C GLU A 124 10.36 -14.89 14.39
N GLN A 125 10.00 -16.15 14.60
CA GLN A 125 10.34 -17.23 13.66
C GLN A 125 9.61 -17.07 12.33
N TYR A 126 8.34 -16.65 12.37
CA TYR A 126 7.57 -16.32 11.17
C TYR A 126 8.22 -15.15 10.41
N TRP A 127 8.65 -14.11 11.12
CA TRP A 127 9.36 -12.99 10.51
C TRP A 127 10.65 -13.44 9.81
N LYS A 128 11.49 -14.25 10.47
CA LYS A 128 12.72 -14.78 9.87
C LYS A 128 12.45 -15.56 8.57
N ASN A 129 11.41 -16.38 8.55
CA ASN A 129 11.02 -17.14 7.36
C ASN A 129 10.52 -16.22 6.24
N MET A 130 9.74 -15.22 6.59
CA MET A 130 9.23 -14.23 5.63
C MET A 130 10.38 -13.39 5.05
N ARG A 131 11.33 -12.97 5.88
CA ARG A 131 12.52 -12.23 5.44
C ARG A 131 13.34 -13.01 4.42
N ARG A 132 13.59 -14.30 4.70
CA ARG A 132 14.25 -15.20 3.73
C ARG A 132 13.47 -15.35 2.43
N SER A 133 12.14 -15.39 2.53
CA SER A 133 11.29 -15.45 1.34
C SER A 133 11.41 -14.18 0.48
N TYR A 134 11.54 -13.00 1.07
CA TYR A 134 11.78 -11.76 0.33
C TYR A 134 13.07 -11.84 -0.49
N ASP A 135 14.19 -12.20 0.16
CA ASP A 135 15.49 -12.30 -0.50
C ASP A 135 15.49 -13.34 -1.61
N LYS A 136 14.89 -14.52 -1.33
CA LYS A 136 14.77 -15.59 -2.32
C LYS A 136 13.96 -15.13 -3.54
N ASN A 137 12.80 -14.52 -3.34
CA ASN A 137 11.96 -14.07 -4.44
C ASN A 137 12.61 -12.92 -5.22
N LEU A 138 13.27 -11.98 -4.53
CA LEU A 138 14.02 -10.91 -5.18
C LEU A 138 15.12 -11.48 -6.07
N ALA A 139 15.92 -12.43 -5.57
CA ALA A 139 16.98 -13.09 -6.35
C ALA A 139 16.44 -13.84 -7.57
N LEU A 140 15.29 -14.52 -7.43
CA LEU A 140 14.72 -15.35 -8.50
C LEU A 140 14.04 -14.52 -9.61
N TYR A 141 13.39 -13.41 -9.26
CA TYR A 141 12.47 -12.77 -10.18
C TYR A 141 12.84 -11.35 -10.60
N LYS A 142 13.79 -10.66 -9.93
CA LYS A 142 14.09 -9.24 -10.20
C LYS A 142 14.52 -8.95 -11.65
N ASN A 143 15.11 -9.93 -12.33
CA ASN A 143 15.63 -9.78 -13.68
C ASN A 143 14.75 -10.44 -14.76
N ARG A 144 13.56 -10.94 -14.40
CA ARG A 144 12.62 -11.53 -15.36
C ARG A 144 12.10 -10.45 -16.31
N LYS A 145 12.19 -10.71 -17.62
CA LYS A 145 11.72 -9.80 -18.69
C LYS A 145 10.42 -10.26 -19.35
N ASP A 146 10.03 -11.48 -19.11
CA ASP A 146 8.83 -12.12 -19.65
C ASP A 146 7.59 -11.88 -18.78
N ILE A 147 7.77 -11.24 -17.64
CA ILE A 147 6.72 -10.91 -16.68
C ILE A 147 6.95 -9.49 -16.21
N LYS A 148 5.89 -8.72 -16.00
CA LYS A 148 5.99 -7.41 -15.37
C LYS A 148 6.42 -7.56 -13.91
N VAL A 149 7.59 -7.01 -13.55
CA VAL A 149 8.13 -7.04 -12.18
C VAL A 149 8.23 -5.62 -11.63
N THR A 150 7.62 -5.41 -10.48
CA THR A 150 7.72 -4.16 -9.71
C THR A 150 8.45 -4.44 -8.40
N ILE A 151 9.47 -3.64 -8.05
CA ILE A 151 10.25 -3.82 -6.82
C ILE A 151 9.94 -2.67 -5.84
N PHE A 152 9.37 -3.01 -4.69
CA PHE A 152 9.18 -2.07 -3.60
C PHE A 152 10.49 -1.95 -2.79
N ASN A 153 11.24 -0.91 -3.05
CA ASN A 153 12.46 -0.54 -2.32
C ASN A 153 12.19 0.34 -1.08
N LYS A 154 10.96 0.71 -0.85
CA LYS A 154 10.43 1.38 0.34
C LYS A 154 9.17 0.65 0.82
N PRO A 155 8.71 0.87 2.05
CA PRO A 155 7.55 0.16 2.60
C PRO A 155 6.21 0.70 2.06
N TYR A 156 6.03 0.62 0.75
CA TYR A 156 4.77 0.98 0.09
C TYR A 156 3.63 0.06 0.49
N TYR A 157 2.41 0.58 0.37
CA TYR A 157 1.20 -0.22 0.46
C TYR A 157 0.66 -0.55 -0.93
N LEU A 158 0.13 -1.76 -1.06
CA LEU A 158 -0.47 -2.21 -2.32
C LEU A 158 -1.59 -1.27 -2.78
N SER A 159 -2.40 -0.74 -1.86
CA SER A 159 -3.46 0.23 -2.19
C SER A 159 -2.92 1.50 -2.86
N ASP A 160 -1.79 2.03 -2.37
CA ASP A 160 -1.19 3.24 -2.95
C ASP A 160 -0.65 2.92 -4.35
N TYR A 161 0.05 1.78 -4.49
CA TYR A 161 0.53 1.31 -5.78
C TYR A 161 -0.59 1.13 -6.80
N LEU A 162 -1.69 0.47 -6.42
CA LEU A 162 -2.83 0.24 -7.30
C LEU A 162 -3.41 1.56 -7.81
N VAL A 163 -3.70 2.49 -6.90
CA VAL A 163 -4.30 3.78 -7.27
C VAL A 163 -3.34 4.60 -8.16
N PHE A 164 -2.06 4.69 -7.81
CA PHE A 164 -1.08 5.43 -8.61
C PHE A 164 -0.74 4.73 -9.95
N SER A 165 -1.02 3.45 -10.09
CA SER A 165 -0.93 2.71 -11.36
C SER A 165 -2.23 2.70 -12.17
N GLY A 166 -3.21 3.54 -11.81
CA GLY A 166 -4.45 3.76 -12.56
C GLY A 166 -5.61 2.84 -12.21
N VAL A 167 -5.50 2.04 -11.14
CA VAL A 167 -6.63 1.22 -10.67
C VAL A 167 -7.58 2.09 -9.85
N ILE A 168 -8.86 2.07 -10.19
CA ILE A 168 -9.91 2.71 -9.40
C ILE A 168 -10.32 1.73 -8.30
N LEU A 169 -10.01 2.05 -7.04
CA LEU A 169 -10.37 1.25 -5.88
C LEU A 169 -11.75 1.66 -5.36
N LYS A 170 -12.72 0.72 -5.33
CA LYS A 170 -14.10 0.96 -4.94
C LYS A 170 -14.36 0.42 -3.53
N LYS A 171 -14.62 1.29 -2.56
CA LYS A 171 -14.98 0.91 -1.17
C LYS A 171 -16.40 0.35 -1.08
N SER A 172 -17.32 0.96 -1.83
CA SER A 172 -18.72 0.57 -1.95
C SER A 172 -19.28 1.16 -3.24
N PRO A 173 -20.49 0.80 -3.69
CA PRO A 173 -21.12 1.45 -4.84
C PRO A 173 -21.15 2.98 -4.65
N GLY A 174 -20.52 3.70 -5.56
CA GLY A 174 -20.44 5.16 -5.54
C GLY A 174 -19.27 5.75 -4.72
N PHE A 175 -18.51 4.95 -3.98
CA PHE A 175 -17.33 5.41 -3.25
C PHE A 175 -16.04 4.84 -3.85
N VAL A 176 -15.18 5.73 -4.32
CA VAL A 176 -13.87 5.37 -4.89
C VAL A 176 -12.74 6.08 -4.14
N ASP A 177 -11.61 5.38 -4.01
CA ASP A 177 -10.37 6.02 -3.54
C ASP A 177 -9.58 6.50 -4.75
N THR A 178 -9.21 7.76 -4.70
CA THR A 178 -8.38 8.43 -5.69
C THR A 178 -6.93 8.57 -5.19
N TYR A 179 -6.02 8.99 -6.08
CA TYR A 179 -4.66 9.34 -5.67
C TYR A 179 -4.64 10.55 -4.71
N ILE A 180 -5.64 11.44 -4.80
CA ILE A 180 -5.81 12.57 -3.89
C ILE A 180 -6.07 12.06 -2.47
N ASP A 181 -7.01 11.09 -2.33
CA ASP A 181 -7.31 10.48 -1.03
C ASP A 181 -6.08 9.81 -0.43
N LYS A 182 -5.25 9.13 -1.26
CA LYS A 182 -4.02 8.51 -0.77
C LYS A 182 -3.00 9.54 -0.28
N VAL A 183 -2.85 10.67 -0.97
CA VAL A 183 -1.98 11.76 -0.49
C VAL A 183 -2.52 12.34 0.81
N MET A 184 -3.82 12.60 0.88
CA MET A 184 -4.49 13.10 2.09
C MET A 184 -4.33 12.16 3.29
N ASP A 185 -4.58 10.87 3.10
CA ASP A 185 -4.41 9.84 4.14
C ASP A 185 -2.96 9.78 4.63
N LYS A 186 -1.99 9.90 3.71
CA LYS A 186 -0.57 9.87 4.05
C LYS A 186 -0.16 11.08 4.87
N ILE A 187 -0.60 12.29 4.50
CA ILE A 187 -0.39 13.52 5.27
C ILE A 187 -1.01 13.35 6.66
N ASN A 188 -2.27 12.93 6.73
CA ASN A 188 -2.97 12.73 7.99
C ASN A 188 -2.22 11.73 8.90
N LEU A 189 -1.71 10.64 8.36
CA LEU A 189 -0.90 9.66 9.09
C LEU A 189 0.40 10.27 9.62
N MET A 190 1.10 11.09 8.83
CA MET A 190 2.36 11.72 9.22
C MET A 190 2.21 12.74 10.35
N PHE A 191 1.08 13.44 10.38
CA PHE A 191 0.81 14.45 11.42
C PHE A 191 0.10 13.88 12.65
N ASN A 192 -0.57 12.74 12.57
CA ASN A 192 -1.30 12.11 13.69
C ASN A 192 -0.44 11.28 14.63
N ASN A 193 0.88 11.23 14.46
CA ASN A 193 1.79 10.59 15.43
C ASN A 193 1.96 11.38 16.74
N GLY A 194 1.09 12.38 16.99
CA GLY A 194 0.98 13.18 18.20
C GLY A 194 -0.46 13.72 18.31
N ASP A 195 -0.84 14.18 19.50
CA ASP A 195 -2.21 14.50 19.95
C ASP A 195 -3.01 15.57 19.15
N SER A 196 -2.54 16.06 18.02
CA SER A 196 -3.24 17.10 17.26
C SER A 196 -3.50 16.66 15.82
N ARG A 197 -4.73 16.20 15.56
CA ARG A 197 -5.23 16.02 14.20
C ARG A 197 -5.24 17.35 13.46
N LEU A 198 -4.73 17.38 12.23
CA LEU A 198 -4.90 18.51 11.34
C LEU A 198 -6.40 18.79 11.16
N SER A 199 -6.82 20.05 11.25
CA SER A 199 -8.18 20.40 10.88
C SER A 199 -8.40 20.11 9.38
N LYS A 200 -9.67 19.94 8.98
CA LYS A 200 -10.02 19.65 7.59
C LYS A 200 -9.42 20.69 6.61
N ASN A 201 -9.41 21.97 7.00
CA ASN A 201 -8.85 23.03 6.15
C ASN A 201 -7.35 22.85 5.95
N PHE A 202 -6.57 22.66 7.02
CA PHE A 202 -5.13 22.42 6.90
C PHE A 202 -4.83 21.17 6.08
N LEU A 203 -5.55 20.08 6.32
CA LEU A 203 -5.37 18.85 5.56
C LEU A 203 -5.64 19.08 4.06
N THR A 204 -6.68 19.85 3.71
CA THR A 204 -7.01 20.18 2.33
C THR A 204 -5.90 20.98 1.66
N PHE A 205 -5.44 22.07 2.28
CA PHE A 205 -4.43 22.94 1.68
C PHE A 205 -3.05 22.28 1.60
N TYR A 206 -2.65 21.51 2.61
CA TYR A 206 -1.42 20.72 2.56
C TYR A 206 -1.48 19.61 1.52
N THR A 207 -2.66 19.01 1.31
CA THR A 207 -2.85 18.04 0.22
C THR A 207 -2.68 18.72 -1.14
N GLN A 208 -3.28 19.90 -1.35
CA GLN A 208 -3.11 20.67 -2.59
C GLN A 208 -1.63 21.04 -2.81
N LEU A 209 -0.94 21.48 -1.75
CA LEU A 209 0.48 21.82 -1.82
C LEU A 209 1.34 20.63 -2.27
N VAL A 210 1.15 19.45 -1.65
CA VAL A 210 1.87 18.22 -2.03
C VAL A 210 1.54 17.81 -3.46
N LEU A 211 0.27 17.90 -3.89
CA LEU A 211 -0.15 17.56 -5.25
C LEU A 211 0.47 18.51 -6.29
N THR A 212 0.50 19.81 -6.00
CA THR A 212 1.14 20.80 -6.87
C THR A 212 2.64 20.54 -6.98
N ALA A 213 3.33 20.32 -5.87
CA ALA A 213 4.74 19.97 -5.85
C ALA A 213 5.04 18.64 -6.59
N LEU A 214 4.14 17.65 -6.47
CA LEU A 214 4.25 16.37 -7.17
C LEU A 214 4.04 16.50 -8.69
N ALA A 215 3.26 17.49 -9.14
CA ALA A 215 3.00 17.76 -10.55
C ALA A 215 4.09 18.61 -11.20
N SER A 216 4.69 19.54 -10.47
CA SER A 216 5.69 20.51 -10.95
C SER A 216 7.13 20.14 -10.64
N ASP A 217 7.37 19.02 -9.97
CA ASP A 217 8.68 18.52 -9.53
C ASP A 217 9.45 19.49 -8.60
N LEU A 218 8.69 20.32 -7.84
CA LEU A 218 9.24 21.28 -6.90
C LEU A 218 9.34 20.70 -5.49
N GLU A 219 10.36 21.14 -4.74
CA GLU A 219 10.41 20.91 -3.29
C GLU A 219 9.47 21.88 -2.54
N ILE A 220 8.90 21.42 -1.44
CA ILE A 220 8.06 22.26 -0.59
C ILE A 220 8.97 23.11 0.32
N THR A 221 8.76 24.42 0.29
CA THR A 221 9.52 25.41 1.07
C THR A 221 8.74 25.92 2.28
N LYS A 222 9.41 26.61 3.21
CA LYS A 222 8.77 27.28 4.34
C LYS A 222 7.74 28.32 3.90
N GLU A 223 8.06 29.09 2.88
CA GLU A 223 7.14 30.09 2.29
C GLU A 223 5.83 29.41 1.80
N MET A 224 5.94 28.33 1.03
CA MET A 224 4.78 27.57 0.54
C MET A 224 3.93 27.01 1.70
N VAL A 225 4.55 26.53 2.76
CA VAL A 225 3.85 26.05 3.96
C VAL A 225 3.15 27.20 4.68
N HIS A 226 3.85 28.34 4.84
CA HIS A 226 3.28 29.54 5.45
C HIS A 226 2.06 30.05 4.68
N ASP A 227 2.13 30.11 3.36
CA ASP A 227 1.02 30.55 2.51
C ASP A 227 -0.17 29.59 2.63
N ALA A 228 0.08 28.27 2.57
CA ALA A 228 -0.96 27.26 2.78
C ALA A 228 -1.60 27.38 4.19
N TRP A 229 -0.79 27.63 5.23
CA TRP A 229 -1.26 27.88 6.58
C TRP A 229 -2.11 29.16 6.66
N SER A 230 -1.67 30.24 6.05
CA SER A 230 -2.37 31.53 6.03
C SER A 230 -3.76 31.39 5.38
N VAL A 231 -3.84 30.73 4.21
CA VAL A 231 -5.10 30.47 3.53
C VAL A 231 -6.01 29.55 4.35
N ALA A 232 -5.48 28.46 4.90
CA ALA A 232 -6.25 27.54 5.74
C ALA A 232 -6.79 28.23 7.01
N THR A 233 -5.99 29.13 7.57
CA THR A 233 -6.37 29.91 8.76
C THR A 233 -7.42 30.97 8.40
N TYR A 234 -7.29 31.66 7.28
CA TYR A 234 -8.27 32.66 6.81
C TYR A 234 -9.66 32.04 6.58
N HIS A 235 -9.73 30.79 6.13
CA HIS A 235 -11.00 30.07 5.88
C HIS A 235 -11.63 29.42 7.13
N LYS A 236 -11.09 29.64 8.33
CA LYS A 236 -11.78 29.23 9.56
C LYS A 236 -12.92 30.21 9.90
N ASP A 237 -14.09 29.66 10.26
CA ASP A 237 -15.20 30.47 10.75
C ASP A 237 -14.80 31.28 12.01
N ASN A 238 -15.21 32.53 12.09
CA ASN A 238 -14.98 33.47 13.22
C ASN A 238 -13.51 33.88 13.45
N ILE A 239 -12.78 34.20 12.39
CA ILE A 239 -11.38 34.56 12.53
C ILE A 239 -11.17 36.04 12.85
N LYS A 240 -10.40 36.26 13.92
CA LYS A 240 -9.54 37.43 14.03
C LYS A 240 -8.33 37.24 13.14
N ILE A 241 -8.07 38.21 12.24
CA ILE A 241 -6.86 38.19 11.39
C ILE A 241 -5.65 37.97 12.31
N HIS A 242 -4.91 36.87 12.06
CA HIS A 242 -3.73 36.56 12.84
C HIS A 242 -2.56 37.44 12.42
N LYS A 243 -1.82 37.99 13.41
CA LYS A 243 -0.70 38.92 13.15
C LYS A 243 0.41 38.36 12.26
N SER A 244 0.51 37.03 12.15
CA SER A 244 1.46 36.32 11.27
C SER A 244 0.93 36.07 9.86
N MET A 245 -0.33 36.48 9.53
CA MET A 245 -0.84 36.46 8.15
C MET A 245 -0.28 37.62 7.35
N LYS A 246 1.02 37.58 7.11
CA LYS A 246 1.78 38.53 6.32
C LYS A 246 2.58 37.73 5.27
N PRO A 247 3.01 38.34 4.17
CA PRO A 247 3.93 37.67 3.27
C PRO A 247 5.16 37.15 4.04
N PHE A 248 5.65 35.98 3.68
CA PHE A 248 6.68 35.24 4.42
C PHE A 248 7.92 36.08 4.72
N ASP A 249 8.37 36.90 3.76
CA ASP A 249 9.55 37.79 3.91
C ASP A 249 9.41 38.88 4.97
N TYR A 250 8.15 39.17 5.41
CA TYR A 250 7.89 40.16 6.46
C TYR A 250 7.76 39.55 7.86
N LEU A 251 8.02 38.23 7.99
CA LEU A 251 8.07 37.56 9.27
C LEU A 251 9.48 37.64 9.85
N THR A 252 9.55 37.60 11.18
CA THR A 252 10.86 37.40 11.85
C THR A 252 11.39 36.00 11.57
N VAL A 253 12.70 35.80 11.66
CA VAL A 253 13.35 34.51 11.44
C VAL A 253 12.75 33.44 12.34
N GLU A 254 12.47 33.77 13.62
CA GLU A 254 11.88 32.83 14.58
C GLU A 254 10.48 32.36 14.15
N LEU A 255 9.68 33.24 13.51
CA LEU A 255 8.37 32.87 12.99
C LEU A 255 8.48 32.03 11.71
N GLN A 256 9.44 32.34 10.84
CA GLN A 256 9.73 31.54 9.65
C GLN A 256 10.18 30.11 10.00
N GLU A 257 10.94 29.94 11.09
CA GLU A 257 11.39 28.62 11.55
C GLU A 257 10.27 27.74 12.12
N LEU A 258 9.13 28.30 12.51
CA LEU A 258 7.98 27.52 12.95
C LEU A 258 7.40 26.61 11.86
N ASP A 259 7.62 26.93 10.59
CA ASP A 259 7.14 26.14 9.46
C ASP A 259 8.07 24.96 9.12
N GLN A 260 9.32 24.96 9.59
CA GLN A 260 10.31 23.93 9.26
C GLN A 260 9.84 22.48 9.54
N PRO A 261 9.24 22.15 10.70
CA PRO A 261 8.76 20.79 10.97
C PRO A 261 7.65 20.32 10.00
N TYR A 262 6.86 21.25 9.47
CA TYR A 262 5.83 20.96 8.48
C TYR A 262 6.45 20.71 7.11
N VAL A 263 7.44 21.51 6.71
CA VAL A 263 8.23 21.34 5.48
C VAL A 263 8.84 19.94 5.43
N GLU A 264 9.48 19.50 6.50
CA GLU A 264 10.12 18.19 6.60
C GLU A 264 9.11 17.06 6.39
N LYS A 265 7.99 17.10 7.12
CA LYS A 265 6.93 16.09 7.00
C LYS A 265 6.28 16.07 5.63
N LEU A 266 5.98 17.23 5.04
CA LEU A 266 5.35 17.32 3.73
C LEU A 266 6.29 16.87 2.62
N ASN A 267 7.58 17.19 2.69
CA ASN A 267 8.58 16.68 1.75
C ASN A 267 8.80 15.17 1.92
N GLU A 268 8.68 14.60 3.12
CA GLU A 268 8.69 13.14 3.29
C GLU A 268 7.50 12.48 2.56
N VAL A 269 6.31 13.05 2.66
CA VAL A 269 5.12 12.59 1.91
C VAL A 269 5.32 12.75 0.40
N LEU A 270 5.82 13.89 -0.04
CA LEU A 270 6.11 14.19 -1.44
C LEU A 270 7.08 13.16 -2.03
N ASN A 271 8.20 12.91 -1.34
CA ASN A 271 9.22 11.95 -1.78
C ASN A 271 8.71 10.50 -1.78
N TYR A 272 7.82 10.13 -0.85
CA TYR A 272 7.16 8.83 -0.89
C TYR A 272 6.41 8.60 -2.20
N PHE A 273 5.62 9.56 -2.66
CA PHE A 273 4.83 9.43 -3.88
C PHE A 273 5.64 9.67 -5.17
N ARG A 274 6.68 10.48 -5.15
CA ARG A 274 7.64 10.62 -6.26
C ARG A 274 8.32 9.28 -6.56
N ASP A 275 8.87 8.66 -5.53
CA ASP A 275 9.52 7.37 -5.66
C ASP A 275 8.55 6.28 -6.14
N LEU A 276 7.32 6.28 -5.61
CA LEU A 276 6.28 5.34 -6.06
C LEU A 276 5.95 5.52 -7.55
N LYS A 277 5.78 6.77 -8.01
CA LYS A 277 5.57 7.08 -9.45
C LYS A 277 6.75 6.62 -10.29
N GLN A 278 7.97 6.80 -9.83
CA GLN A 278 9.17 6.36 -10.54
C GLN A 278 9.21 4.83 -10.67
N ILE A 279 8.93 4.09 -9.62
CA ILE A 279 8.88 2.62 -9.65
C ILE A 279 7.82 2.12 -10.65
N ILE A 280 6.64 2.75 -10.66
CA ILE A 280 5.57 2.41 -11.61
C ILE A 280 6.02 2.70 -13.04
N LYS A 281 6.67 3.84 -13.29
CA LYS A 281 7.19 4.19 -14.61
C LYS A 281 8.22 3.17 -15.12
N ILE A 282 9.17 2.79 -14.27
CA ILE A 282 10.19 1.79 -14.60
C ILE A 282 9.54 0.44 -14.91
N SER A 283 8.58 0.00 -14.08
CA SER A 283 7.92 -1.29 -14.28
C SER A 283 7.01 -1.37 -15.51
N ASN A 284 6.60 -0.22 -16.05
CA ASN A 284 5.82 -0.14 -17.30
C ASN A 284 6.70 -0.05 -18.56
N SER A 285 8.00 0.23 -18.39
CA SER A 285 8.96 0.38 -19.49
C SER A 285 9.73 -0.93 -19.78
N ASN A 286 9.62 -1.90 -18.90
CA ASN A 286 10.19 -3.24 -19.02
C ASN A 286 9.14 -4.23 -19.53
#